data_0c1341d59789829f99d4bb57fd57ee9a
#
_entry.id   0c1341d59789829f99d4bb57fd57ee9a
#
_cell.length_a   1.000
_cell.length_b   1.000
_cell.length_c   1.000
_cell.angle_alpha   90.00
_cell.angle_beta   90.00
_cell.angle_gamma   90.00
#
_symmetry.space_group_name_H-M   'P 1'
#
loop_
_entity.id
_entity.type
_entity.pdbx_description
1 polymer ?
#
loop_
_entity_poly.entity_id
_entity_poly.type
_entity_poly.pdbx_seq_one_letter_code
_entity_poly.pdbx_strand_id
1 'polypeptide(L)'
;MCGIVGYCGHRQAERVIIDGLRRLEYRGYDSAGLAVVADGNLYRAKKSGKLTHLEEELAVHPLPESTQGIGHTRWATHGAPTDENAHPHMSFDGRVAVVHNGIIENFAALRAELESEGITFSSETDTCLLYTSPS
;
A
#
# COMPACT_ATOMS: atom_id res chain seq x y z
N MET A 1 -0.65 -15.12 -1.67
CA MET A 1 -1.64 -14.51 -2.57
C MET A 1 -2.05 -13.15 -2.01
N CYS A 2 -2.10 -12.13 -2.87
CA CYS A 2 -2.41 -10.78 -2.43
C CYS A 2 -3.89 -10.61 -2.08
N GLY A 3 -4.17 -9.78 -1.08
CA GLY A 3 -5.53 -9.44 -0.68
C GLY A 3 -5.72 -7.93 -0.57
N ILE A 4 -6.92 -7.47 -0.83
CA ILE A 4 -7.30 -6.06 -0.76
C ILE A 4 -8.52 -5.91 0.14
N VAL A 5 -8.49 -4.88 0.99
CA VAL A 5 -9.63 -4.48 1.82
C VAL A 5 -9.87 -3.00 1.61
N GLY A 6 -11.12 -2.60 1.39
CA GLY A 6 -11.49 -1.21 1.30
C GLY A 6 -12.63 -0.91 2.25
N TYR A 7 -12.65 0.28 2.84
CA TYR A 7 -13.72 0.69 3.75
C TYR A 7 -14.05 2.15 3.57
N CYS A 8 -15.33 2.45 3.54
CA CYS A 8 -15.85 3.80 3.58
C CYS A 8 -17.17 3.76 4.33
N GLY A 9 -17.24 4.37 5.50
CA GLY A 9 -18.42 4.28 6.35
C GLY A 9 -18.36 5.21 7.55
N HIS A 10 -18.89 4.77 8.67
CA HIS A 10 -18.96 5.57 9.90
C HIS A 10 -18.13 4.98 11.06
N ARG A 11 -17.49 3.82 10.83
CA ARG A 11 -16.63 3.18 11.82
C ARG A 11 -15.17 3.60 11.61
N GLN A 12 -14.31 3.34 12.59
CA GLN A 12 -12.89 3.62 12.47
C GLN A 12 -12.26 2.70 11.42
N ALA A 13 -11.77 3.30 10.33
CA ALA A 13 -11.28 2.59 9.17
C ALA A 13 -10.09 1.66 9.49
N GLU A 14 -9.13 2.12 10.28
CA GLU A 14 -7.96 1.31 10.65
C GLU A 14 -8.38 -0.03 11.24
N ARG A 15 -9.31 -0.01 12.19
CA ARG A 15 -9.77 -1.25 12.86
C ARG A 15 -10.48 -2.19 11.89
N VAL A 16 -11.36 -1.64 11.05
CA VAL A 16 -12.10 -2.45 10.06
C VAL A 16 -11.13 -3.08 9.05
N ILE A 17 -10.15 -2.31 8.60
CA ILE A 17 -9.18 -2.78 7.62
C ILE A 17 -8.26 -3.85 8.23
N ILE A 18 -7.73 -3.63 9.43
CA ILE A 18 -6.88 -4.63 10.11
C ILE A 18 -7.65 -5.93 10.32
N ASP A 19 -8.90 -5.87 10.76
CA ASP A 19 -9.73 -7.07 10.92
C ASP A 19 -9.93 -7.80 9.59
N GLY A 20 -10.13 -7.05 8.50
CA GLY A 20 -10.24 -7.60 7.16
C GLY A 20 -8.96 -8.27 6.68
N LEU A 21 -7.82 -7.64 6.90
CA LEU A 21 -6.52 -8.20 6.54
C LEU A 21 -6.23 -9.46 7.35
N ARG A 22 -6.59 -9.48 8.61
CA ARG A 22 -6.43 -10.66 9.46
C ARG A 22 -7.19 -11.86 8.90
N ARG A 23 -8.37 -11.66 8.36
CA ARG A 23 -9.16 -12.72 7.73
C ARG A 23 -8.52 -13.25 6.44
N LEU A 24 -7.63 -12.47 5.82
CA LEU A 24 -6.91 -12.86 4.61
C LEU A 24 -5.57 -13.54 4.90
N GLU A 25 -5.15 -13.64 6.16
CA GLU A 25 -3.86 -14.25 6.53
C GLU A 25 -3.71 -15.70 6.04
N TYR A 26 -4.79 -16.47 6.01
CA TYR A 26 -4.74 -17.87 5.57
C TYR A 26 -4.24 -18.04 4.14
N ARG A 27 -4.29 -16.98 3.32
CA ARG A 27 -3.88 -17.01 1.92
C ARG A 27 -2.37 -16.88 1.74
N GLY A 28 -1.65 -16.53 2.81
CA GLY A 28 -0.21 -16.31 2.75
C GLY A 28 0.13 -14.92 2.23
N TYR A 29 1.14 -14.30 2.84
CA TYR A 29 1.61 -12.96 2.45
C TYR A 29 2.98 -12.72 3.07
N ASP A 30 3.71 -11.72 2.56
CA ASP A 30 5.03 -11.35 3.08
C ASP A 30 5.12 -9.89 3.53
N SER A 31 4.09 -9.11 3.28
CA SER A 31 4.00 -7.73 3.76
C SER A 31 2.54 -7.29 3.81
N ALA A 32 2.27 -6.28 4.62
CA ALA A 32 0.93 -5.73 4.78
C ALA A 32 1.00 -4.22 4.98
N GLY A 33 -0.07 -3.53 4.64
CA GLY A 33 -0.15 -2.10 4.84
C GLY A 33 -1.56 -1.57 4.70
N LEU A 34 -1.75 -0.33 5.13
CA LEU A 34 -3.00 0.38 4.95
C LEU A 34 -2.75 1.87 4.77
N ALA A 35 -3.74 2.54 4.18
CA ALA A 35 -3.77 3.98 4.07
C ALA A 35 -5.16 4.47 4.43
N VAL A 36 -5.22 5.60 5.13
CA VAL A 36 -6.49 6.23 5.53
C VAL A 36 -6.51 7.69 5.12
N VAL A 37 -7.70 8.23 4.96
CA VAL A 37 -7.91 9.65 4.66
C VAL A 37 -8.44 10.33 5.92
N ALA A 38 -7.77 11.38 6.37
CA ALA A 38 -8.21 12.19 7.50
C ALA A 38 -7.94 13.66 7.20
N ASP A 39 -8.96 14.52 7.36
CA ASP A 39 -8.87 15.96 7.12
C ASP A 39 -8.30 16.33 5.74
N GLY A 40 -8.67 15.55 4.72
CA GLY A 40 -8.21 15.77 3.35
C GLY A 40 -6.79 15.31 3.05
N ASN A 41 -6.12 14.67 4.00
CA ASN A 41 -4.76 14.16 3.83
C ASN A 41 -4.73 12.64 3.88
N LEU A 42 -3.74 12.04 3.22
CA LEU A 42 -3.49 10.61 3.26
C LEU A 42 -2.43 10.28 4.29
N TYR A 43 -2.68 9.22 5.05
CA TYR A 43 -1.73 8.68 6.02
C TYR A 43 -1.57 7.19 5.76
N ARG A 44 -0.37 6.69 5.87
CA ARG A 44 -0.04 5.32 5.48
C ARG A 44 0.87 4.66 6.52
N ALA A 45 0.67 3.34 6.72
CA ALA A 45 1.59 2.49 7.44
C ALA A 45 1.74 1.18 6.67
N LYS A 46 2.95 0.69 6.51
CA LYS A 46 3.22 -0.59 5.84
C LYS A 46 4.48 -1.23 6.40
N LYS A 47 4.47 -2.56 6.48
CA LYS A 47 5.57 -3.34 7.04
C LYS A 47 5.73 -4.66 6.31
N SER A 48 6.98 -5.10 6.15
CA SER A 48 7.29 -6.46 5.75
C SER A 48 7.01 -7.42 6.89
N GLY A 49 6.78 -8.68 6.57
CA GLY A 49 6.51 -9.73 7.54
C GLY A 49 5.03 -9.87 7.86
N LYS A 50 4.75 -10.36 9.05
CA LYS A 50 3.38 -10.66 9.47
C LYS A 50 2.58 -9.41 9.84
N LEU A 51 1.27 -9.55 9.83
CA LEU A 51 0.35 -8.48 10.23
C LEU A 51 0.65 -7.94 11.63
N THR A 52 1.14 -8.79 12.54
CA THR A 52 1.56 -8.35 13.87
C THR A 52 2.64 -7.27 13.82
N HIS A 53 3.54 -7.32 12.84
CA HIS A 53 4.57 -6.29 12.66
C HIS A 53 3.94 -4.94 12.30
N LEU A 54 2.91 -4.96 11.45
CA LEU A 54 2.15 -3.75 11.11
C LEU A 54 1.41 -3.21 12.34
N GLU A 55 0.81 -4.09 13.13
CA GLU A 55 0.13 -3.67 14.36
C GLU A 55 1.09 -3.05 15.36
N GLU A 56 2.31 -3.59 15.49
CA GLU A 56 3.35 -3.01 16.33
C GLU A 56 3.76 -1.62 15.85
N GLU A 57 3.91 -1.45 14.54
CA GLU A 57 4.22 -0.15 13.94
C GLU A 57 3.12 0.87 14.23
N LEU A 58 1.85 0.46 14.13
CA LEU A 58 0.71 1.33 14.42
C LEU A 58 0.62 1.70 15.91
N ALA A 59 1.12 0.84 16.80
CA ALA A 59 1.17 1.15 18.21
C ALA A 59 2.21 2.24 18.53
N VAL A 60 3.32 2.26 17.78
CA VAL A 60 4.41 3.24 17.94
C VAL A 60 4.11 4.55 17.17
N HIS A 61 3.58 4.42 15.96
CA HIS A 61 3.25 5.55 15.07
C HIS A 61 1.78 5.44 14.65
N PRO A 62 0.84 5.81 15.54
CA PRO A 62 -0.59 5.66 15.25
C PRO A 62 -1.03 6.57 14.11
N LEU A 63 -1.96 6.07 13.30
CA LEU A 63 -2.62 6.87 12.27
C LEU A 63 -3.74 7.69 12.90
N PRO A 64 -4.11 8.84 12.30
CA PRO A 64 -5.24 9.61 12.80
C PRO A 64 -6.57 8.85 12.61
N GLU A 65 -7.57 9.21 13.38
CA GLU A 65 -8.90 8.64 13.22
C GLU A 65 -9.45 8.95 11.83
N SER A 66 -10.05 7.94 11.20
CA SER A 66 -10.58 8.06 9.84
C SER A 66 -11.72 7.08 9.64
N THR A 67 -12.61 7.43 8.73
CA THR A 67 -13.74 6.57 8.33
C THR A 67 -13.58 6.02 6.91
N GLN A 68 -12.43 6.23 6.28
CA GLN A 68 -12.19 5.81 4.91
C GLN A 68 -10.74 5.35 4.75
N GLY A 69 -10.55 4.17 4.14
CA GLY A 69 -9.20 3.68 3.91
C GLY A 69 -9.16 2.43 3.04
N ILE A 70 -7.94 2.03 2.72
CA ILE A 70 -7.64 0.83 1.95
C ILE A 70 -6.53 0.04 2.65
N GLY A 71 -6.54 -1.27 2.49
CA GLY A 71 -5.51 -2.14 3.04
C GLY A 71 -5.12 -3.23 2.06
N HIS A 72 -3.96 -3.82 2.29
CA HIS A 72 -3.37 -4.78 1.37
C HIS A 72 -2.47 -5.77 2.10
N THR A 73 -2.55 -7.04 1.69
CA THR A 73 -1.53 -8.04 1.99
C THR A 73 -0.86 -8.41 0.68
N ARG A 74 0.47 -8.35 0.66
CA ARG A 74 1.27 -8.58 -0.54
C ARG A 74 1.94 -9.93 -0.50
N TRP A 75 1.95 -10.64 -1.64
CA TRP A 75 2.85 -11.75 -1.91
C TRP A 75 3.78 -11.28 -3.03
N ALA A 76 5.08 -11.22 -2.74
CA ALA A 76 6.04 -10.59 -3.64
C ALA A 76 6.13 -11.30 -4.99
N THR A 77 5.96 -10.52 -6.07
CA THR A 77 6.16 -10.97 -7.45
C THR A 77 7.26 -10.16 -8.15
N HIS A 78 7.31 -8.85 -7.86
CA HIS A 78 8.36 -7.92 -8.31
C HIS A 78 8.91 -7.18 -7.10
N GLY A 79 10.22 -7.16 -6.98
CA GLY A 79 10.90 -6.55 -5.84
C GLY A 79 10.86 -7.44 -4.60
N ALA A 80 11.81 -7.26 -3.71
CA ALA A 80 11.94 -8.04 -2.47
C ALA A 80 10.78 -7.73 -1.51
N PRO A 81 10.50 -8.62 -0.53
CA PRO A 81 9.48 -8.37 0.49
C PRO A 81 10.02 -7.39 1.56
N THR A 82 10.12 -6.12 1.19
CA THR A 82 10.60 -5.03 2.05
C THR A 82 9.48 -4.06 2.38
N ASP A 83 9.70 -3.20 3.37
CA ASP A 83 8.73 -2.17 3.74
C ASP A 83 8.44 -1.25 2.55
N GLU A 84 9.47 -0.86 1.79
CA GLU A 84 9.33 0.03 0.65
C GLU A 84 8.48 -0.55 -0.46
N ASN A 85 8.53 -1.86 -0.64
CA ASN A 85 7.81 -2.58 -1.69
C ASN A 85 6.40 -3.03 -1.24
N ALA A 86 6.06 -2.89 0.04
CA ALA A 86 4.72 -3.19 0.53
C ALA A 86 3.70 -2.16 0.00
N HIS A 87 2.45 -2.57 -0.08
CA HIS A 87 1.34 -1.68 -0.47
C HIS A 87 0.64 -1.12 0.78
N PRO A 88 -0.02 0.03 0.70
CA PRO A 88 -0.24 0.86 -0.48
C PRO A 88 0.98 1.68 -0.89
N HIS A 89 1.00 2.05 -2.16
CA HIS A 89 1.94 3.04 -2.69
C HIS A 89 1.27 4.41 -2.77
N MET A 90 2.02 5.47 -2.53
CA MET A 90 1.51 6.83 -2.60
C MET A 90 2.17 7.58 -3.75
N SER A 91 1.43 8.50 -4.37
CA SER A 91 1.99 9.41 -5.36
C SER A 91 3.09 10.27 -4.74
N PHE A 92 3.98 10.82 -5.58
CA PHE A 92 5.10 11.62 -5.09
C PHE A 92 4.63 12.86 -4.31
N ASP A 93 3.44 13.38 -4.60
CA ASP A 93 2.85 14.52 -3.89
C ASP A 93 1.99 14.10 -2.68
N GLY A 94 1.86 12.80 -2.41
CA GLY A 94 1.12 12.27 -1.27
C GLY A 94 -0.40 12.39 -1.36
N ARG A 95 -0.94 12.66 -2.55
CA ARG A 95 -2.38 12.90 -2.74
C ARG A 95 -3.17 11.68 -3.17
N VAL A 96 -2.51 10.65 -3.67
CA VAL A 96 -3.15 9.42 -4.15
C VAL A 96 -2.46 8.22 -3.52
N ALA A 97 -3.23 7.29 -3.01
CA ALA A 97 -2.73 6.00 -2.53
C ALA A 97 -3.37 4.89 -3.36
N VAL A 98 -2.58 3.87 -3.70
CA VAL A 98 -3.02 2.79 -4.58
C VAL A 98 -2.59 1.44 -4.04
N VAL A 99 -3.48 0.45 -4.16
CA VAL A 99 -3.15 -0.97 -3.97
C VAL A 99 -3.47 -1.70 -5.27
N HIS A 100 -2.67 -2.70 -5.59
CA HIS A 100 -2.83 -3.41 -6.87
C HIS A 100 -2.43 -4.87 -6.72
N ASN A 101 -3.29 -5.75 -7.19
CA ASN A 101 -3.03 -7.18 -7.28
C ASN A 101 -2.93 -7.57 -8.75
N GLY A 102 -1.71 -7.53 -9.29
CA GLY A 102 -1.48 -7.84 -10.70
C GLY A 102 -0.08 -7.50 -11.13
N ILE A 103 0.15 -7.55 -12.43
CA ILE A 103 1.44 -7.27 -13.04
C ILE A 103 1.22 -6.30 -14.20
N ILE A 104 2.05 -5.25 -14.25
CA ILE A 104 2.09 -4.34 -15.40
C ILE A 104 3.10 -4.92 -16.38
N GLU A 105 2.64 -5.44 -17.52
CA GLU A 105 3.47 -6.21 -18.44
C GLU A 105 4.65 -5.43 -19.00
N ASN A 106 4.46 -4.16 -19.32
CA ASN A 106 5.51 -3.28 -19.86
C ASN A 106 6.17 -2.40 -18.79
N PHE A 107 6.20 -2.89 -17.57
CA PHE A 107 6.69 -2.16 -16.40
C PHE A 107 8.11 -1.60 -16.59
N ALA A 108 9.05 -2.42 -17.09
CA ALA A 108 10.44 -1.98 -17.22
C ALA A 108 10.59 -0.81 -18.20
N ALA A 109 9.89 -0.87 -19.33
CA ALA A 109 9.92 0.19 -20.34
C ALA A 109 9.30 1.49 -19.82
N LEU A 110 8.15 1.38 -19.13
CA LEU A 110 7.48 2.55 -18.54
C LEU A 110 8.31 3.19 -17.45
N ARG A 111 8.94 2.38 -16.60
CA ARG A 111 9.81 2.86 -15.54
C ARG A 111 10.99 3.64 -16.10
N ALA A 112 11.65 3.08 -17.11
CA ALA A 112 12.77 3.72 -17.78
C ALA A 112 12.37 5.07 -18.41
N GLU A 113 11.22 5.13 -19.08
CA GLU A 113 10.69 6.34 -19.66
C GLU A 113 10.45 7.43 -18.62
N LEU A 114 9.78 7.08 -17.51
CA LEU A 114 9.49 8.03 -16.45
C LEU A 114 10.76 8.49 -15.72
N GLU A 115 11.71 7.59 -15.50
CA GLU A 115 13.01 7.96 -14.90
C GLU A 115 13.77 8.93 -15.79
N SER A 116 13.68 8.78 -17.13
CA SER A 116 14.30 9.70 -18.08
C SER A 116 13.68 11.10 -18.02
N GLU A 117 12.45 11.20 -17.54
CA GLU A 117 11.74 12.47 -17.33
C GLU A 117 12.01 13.07 -15.94
N GLY A 118 12.89 12.46 -15.14
CA GLY A 118 13.26 12.95 -13.85
C GLY A 118 12.44 12.45 -12.68
N ILE A 119 11.56 11.45 -12.90
CA ILE A 119 10.73 10.88 -11.86
C ILE A 119 11.53 9.84 -11.08
N THR A 120 11.48 9.93 -9.75
CA THR A 120 12.15 9.00 -8.85
C THR A 120 11.12 8.07 -8.21
N PHE A 121 11.41 6.77 -8.21
CA PHE A 121 10.54 5.76 -7.60
C PHE A 121 11.07 5.37 -6.22
N SER A 122 10.15 5.25 -5.25
CA SER A 122 10.47 4.82 -3.89
C SER A 122 10.41 3.31 -3.71
N SER A 123 10.01 2.57 -4.74
CA SER A 123 9.76 1.13 -4.68
C SER A 123 10.22 0.45 -5.96
N GLU A 124 10.53 -0.84 -5.86
CA GLU A 124 10.88 -1.69 -7.00
C GLU A 124 9.65 -2.31 -7.66
N THR A 125 8.46 -2.15 -7.09
CA THR A 125 7.24 -2.78 -7.58
C THR A 125 6.69 -2.09 -8.83
N ASP A 126 5.96 -2.85 -9.64
CA ASP A 126 5.29 -2.32 -10.83
C ASP A 126 4.16 -1.35 -10.48
N THR A 127 3.51 -1.55 -9.35
CA THR A 127 2.39 -0.72 -8.90
C THR A 127 2.78 0.75 -8.77
N CYS A 128 4.03 1.07 -8.44
CA CYS A 128 4.45 2.46 -8.29
C CYS A 128 4.36 3.27 -9.59
N LEU A 129 4.25 2.62 -10.75
CA LEU A 129 4.01 3.30 -12.02
C LEU A 129 2.64 3.96 -12.08
N LEU A 130 1.64 3.36 -11.41
CA LEU A 130 0.26 3.79 -11.50
C LEU A 130 0.04 5.21 -10.97
N TYR A 131 0.76 5.59 -9.92
CA TYR A 131 0.62 6.91 -9.33
C TYR A 131 1.58 7.95 -9.90
N THR A 132 2.54 7.53 -10.71
CA THR A 132 3.51 8.44 -11.33
C THR A 132 3.22 8.69 -12.79
N SER A 133 2.36 7.89 -13.41
CA SER A 133 1.97 8.10 -14.81
C SER A 133 1.17 9.39 -14.94
N PRO A 134 1.53 10.28 -15.87
CA PRO A 134 0.70 11.45 -16.16
C PRO A 134 -0.65 10.97 -16.72
N SER A 135 -1.69 11.38 -16.08
CA SER A 135 -3.06 11.02 -16.49
C SER A 135 -3.62 12.04 -17.46
#